data_8d4b36433347735e37d9ebb225e5a3e7
#
_entry.id   8d4b36433347735e37d9ebb225e5a3e7
#
_cell.length_a   1.000
_cell.length_b   1.000
_cell.length_c   1.000
_cell.angle_alpha   90.00
_cell.angle_beta   90.00
_cell.angle_gamma   90.00
#
_symmetry.space_group_name_H-M   'P 1'
#
loop_
_entity.id
_entity.type
_entity.pdbx_description
1 polymer ?
#
loop_
_entity_poly.entity_id
_entity_poly.type
_entity_poly.pdbx_seq_one_letter_code
_entity_poly.pdbx_strand_id
1 'polypeptide(L)'
;MGFLKNMHERRIAADQEARVDQPVVITIARDYGAEGHEIGKMLSVELGIPLYDNELLVRSASRAGEALDKVAEYDERMAAEFMAFLPDRVDSRTLSDKLFKSMSQVIVDLAATRSCIIEGRLSDYLLRNSPNHIAVLVTAPFDERVEIVRAKRGLDKRAGAKLVREMQHAREAFYKRYSAGKWKMTDGKDLVVNRAKLGRQGCVDVIAAAYRFKLSELDQVKTDVEQRKDQ
;
A
#
# COMPACT_ATOMS: atom_id res chain seq x y z
N MET A 1 -9.66 41.97 9.19
CA MET A 1 -10.11 40.55 9.30
C MET A 1 -10.54 39.93 7.97
N GLY A 2 -11.09 40.69 7.00
CA GLY A 2 -11.57 40.12 5.70
C GLY A 2 -10.49 39.60 4.77
N PHE A 3 -9.30 40.22 4.72
CA PHE A 3 -8.23 39.82 3.79
C PHE A 3 -7.64 38.40 4.07
N LEU A 4 -7.37 38.10 5.34
CA LEU A 4 -6.85 36.78 5.73
C LEU A 4 -7.90 35.65 5.53
N LYS A 5 -9.18 35.95 5.76
CA LYS A 5 -10.28 35.02 5.50
C LYS A 5 -10.39 34.73 4.00
N ASN A 6 -10.32 35.75 3.16
CA ASN A 6 -10.38 35.62 1.71
C ASN A 6 -9.16 34.84 1.15
N MET A 7 -7.95 35.03 1.69
CA MET A 7 -6.77 34.24 1.33
C MET A 7 -6.92 32.76 1.73
N HIS A 8 -7.49 32.47 2.90
CA HIS A 8 -7.72 31.12 3.36
C HIS A 8 -8.75 30.40 2.50
N GLU A 9 -9.86 31.06 2.17
CA GLU A 9 -10.90 30.51 1.28
C GLU A 9 -10.37 30.24 -0.13
N ARG A 10 -9.56 31.14 -0.70
CA ARG A 10 -8.90 30.92 -2.01
C ARG A 10 -7.93 29.74 -2.01
N ARG A 11 -7.18 29.55 -0.90
CA ARG A 11 -6.27 28.43 -0.77
C ARG A 11 -7.03 27.11 -0.67
N ILE A 12 -8.12 27.05 0.10
CA ILE A 12 -8.98 25.87 0.18
C ILE A 12 -9.58 25.54 -1.20
N ALA A 13 -10.07 26.55 -1.92
CA ALA A 13 -10.62 26.34 -3.25
C ALA A 13 -9.58 25.82 -4.24
N ALA A 14 -8.36 26.35 -4.24
CA ALA A 14 -7.27 25.88 -5.08
C ALA A 14 -6.82 24.44 -4.72
N ASP A 15 -6.75 24.12 -3.42
CA ASP A 15 -6.44 22.78 -2.95
C ASP A 15 -7.57 21.78 -3.35
N GLN A 16 -8.83 22.20 -3.33
CA GLN A 16 -9.96 21.40 -3.80
C GLN A 16 -9.90 21.16 -5.31
N GLU A 17 -9.65 22.20 -6.13
CA GLU A 17 -9.47 22.08 -7.58
C GLU A 17 -8.35 21.10 -7.95
N ALA A 18 -7.21 21.21 -7.28
CA ALA A 18 -6.06 20.30 -7.51
C ALA A 18 -6.35 18.83 -7.17
N ARG A 19 -7.32 18.56 -6.28
CA ARG A 19 -7.70 17.20 -5.85
C ARG A 19 -8.67 16.50 -6.79
N VAL A 20 -9.51 17.25 -7.48
CA VAL A 20 -10.64 16.70 -8.25
C VAL A 20 -10.21 15.78 -9.38
N ASP A 21 -9.11 16.10 -10.04
CA ASP A 21 -8.59 15.33 -11.18
C ASP A 21 -7.55 14.26 -10.78
N GLN A 22 -7.24 14.16 -9.48
CA GLN A 22 -6.26 13.17 -9.02
C GLN A 22 -6.89 11.80 -8.81
N PRO A 23 -6.19 10.72 -9.21
CA PRO A 23 -6.64 9.36 -8.98
C PRO A 23 -6.84 9.03 -7.50
N VAL A 24 -7.76 8.12 -7.21
CA VAL A 24 -7.92 7.55 -5.86
C VAL A 24 -7.06 6.29 -5.74
N VAL A 25 -6.16 6.26 -4.77
CA VAL A 25 -5.24 5.16 -4.56
C VAL A 25 -5.51 4.49 -3.23
N ILE A 26 -5.61 3.16 -3.23
CA ILE A 26 -5.72 2.34 -2.03
C ILE A 26 -4.35 1.71 -1.76
N THR A 27 -3.78 1.90 -0.56
CA THR A 27 -2.62 1.13 -0.14
C THR A 27 -3.01 0.08 0.88
N ILE A 28 -2.48 -1.14 0.73
CA ILE A 28 -2.76 -2.27 1.62
C ILE A 28 -1.49 -2.68 2.36
N ALA A 29 -1.36 -2.22 3.61
CA ALA A 29 -0.50 -2.85 4.59
C ALA A 29 -1.19 -4.10 5.15
N ARG A 30 -0.43 -5.12 5.56
CA ARG A 30 -1.04 -6.36 6.06
C ARG A 30 -0.12 -7.11 7.00
N ASP A 31 -0.70 -7.72 8.01
CA ASP A 31 -0.01 -8.71 8.83
C ASP A 31 0.31 -9.97 8.01
N TYR A 32 1.44 -10.63 8.30
CA TYR A 32 1.76 -11.88 7.64
C TYR A 32 0.77 -12.99 8.04
N GLY A 33 0.14 -13.61 7.05
CA GLY A 33 -0.91 -14.61 7.25
C GLY A 33 -2.33 -14.05 7.36
N ALA A 34 -2.53 -12.72 7.30
CA ALA A 34 -3.87 -12.12 7.30
C ALA A 34 -4.57 -12.11 5.92
N GLU A 35 -4.00 -12.75 4.91
CA GLU A 35 -4.58 -12.86 3.54
C GLU A 35 -4.80 -11.52 2.83
N GLY A 36 -4.01 -10.50 3.16
CA GLY A 36 -4.16 -9.19 2.53
C GLY A 36 -3.96 -9.19 1.01
N HIS A 37 -3.11 -10.08 0.48
CA HIS A 37 -2.93 -10.25 -0.96
C HIS A 37 -4.19 -10.80 -1.66
N GLU A 38 -4.83 -11.80 -1.07
CA GLU A 38 -6.08 -12.36 -1.59
C GLU A 38 -7.21 -11.32 -1.57
N ILE A 39 -7.29 -10.54 -0.47
CA ILE A 39 -8.23 -9.42 -0.35
C ILE A 39 -7.93 -8.36 -1.41
N GLY A 40 -6.67 -8.00 -1.65
CA GLY A 40 -6.26 -7.06 -2.69
C GLY A 40 -6.67 -7.50 -4.09
N LYS A 41 -6.51 -8.79 -4.41
CA LYS A 41 -6.98 -9.38 -5.69
C LYS A 41 -8.49 -9.30 -5.86
N MET A 42 -9.24 -9.70 -4.83
CA MET A 42 -10.70 -9.62 -4.86
C MET A 42 -11.17 -8.17 -5.00
N LEU A 43 -10.55 -7.25 -4.28
CA LEU A 43 -10.83 -5.82 -4.35
C LEU A 43 -10.54 -5.24 -5.75
N SER A 44 -9.45 -5.66 -6.38
CA SER A 44 -9.10 -5.27 -7.75
C SER A 44 -10.19 -5.66 -8.76
N VAL A 45 -10.73 -6.87 -8.61
CA VAL A 45 -11.85 -7.35 -9.45
C VAL A 45 -13.12 -6.56 -9.14
N GLU A 46 -13.44 -6.36 -7.87
CA GLU A 46 -14.66 -5.66 -7.40
C GLU A 46 -14.71 -4.21 -7.88
N LEU A 47 -13.56 -3.52 -7.86
CA LEU A 47 -13.48 -2.10 -8.22
C LEU A 47 -13.09 -1.85 -9.69
N GLY A 48 -12.65 -2.87 -10.41
CA GLY A 48 -12.15 -2.73 -11.79
C GLY A 48 -10.86 -1.90 -11.90
N ILE A 49 -10.06 -1.81 -10.81
CA ILE A 49 -8.79 -1.07 -10.78
C ILE A 49 -7.61 -2.03 -10.57
N PRO A 50 -6.42 -1.75 -11.16
CA PRO A 50 -5.29 -2.67 -11.08
C PRO A 50 -4.71 -2.79 -9.67
N LEU A 51 -4.28 -4.00 -9.32
CA LEU A 51 -3.47 -4.28 -8.13
C LEU A 51 -2.00 -4.31 -8.52
N TYR A 52 -1.19 -3.52 -7.84
CA TYR A 52 0.26 -3.55 -7.91
C TYR A 52 0.81 -4.19 -6.63
N ASP A 53 1.16 -5.45 -6.74
CA ASP A 53 1.84 -6.19 -5.69
C ASP A 53 3.37 -6.03 -5.79
N ASN A 54 4.09 -6.72 -4.91
CA ASN A 54 5.54 -6.66 -4.87
C ASN A 54 6.20 -7.04 -6.21
N GLU A 55 5.72 -8.09 -6.86
CA GLU A 55 6.30 -8.60 -8.10
C GLU A 55 6.14 -7.58 -9.24
N LEU A 56 4.93 -7.02 -9.39
CA LEU A 56 4.67 -5.98 -10.40
C LEU A 56 5.45 -4.70 -10.15
N LEU A 57 5.60 -4.28 -8.88
CA LEU A 57 6.39 -3.10 -8.53
C LEU A 57 7.87 -3.29 -8.85
N VAL A 58 8.44 -4.47 -8.54
CA VAL A 58 9.83 -4.80 -8.90
C VAL A 58 10.02 -4.80 -10.41
N ARG A 59 9.15 -5.48 -11.16
CA ARG A 59 9.22 -5.50 -12.64
C ARG A 59 9.07 -4.12 -13.26
N SER A 60 8.21 -3.27 -12.71
CA SER A 60 8.03 -1.90 -13.19
C SER A 60 9.26 -1.03 -12.90
N ALA A 61 9.85 -1.16 -11.72
CA ALA A 61 11.09 -0.46 -11.35
C ALA A 61 12.28 -0.90 -12.22
N SER A 62 12.36 -2.18 -12.57
CA SER A 62 13.41 -2.74 -13.42
C SER A 62 13.35 -2.24 -14.87
N ARG A 63 12.14 -2.05 -15.39
CA ARG A 63 11.93 -1.49 -16.74
C ARG A 63 12.30 -0.01 -16.83
N ALA A 64 12.26 0.69 -15.70
CA ALA A 64 12.52 2.13 -15.65
C ALA A 64 13.99 2.50 -15.55
N GLY A 65 14.93 1.57 -15.28
CA GLY A 65 16.27 2.04 -15.02
C GLY A 65 17.47 1.10 -14.98
N GLU A 66 17.37 -0.23 -15.09
CA GLU A 66 18.56 -1.09 -15.08
C GLU A 66 18.35 -2.44 -15.81
N ALA A 67 19.43 -2.98 -16.41
CA ALA A 67 19.42 -4.19 -17.21
C ALA A 67 18.75 -5.39 -16.51
N LEU A 68 17.74 -5.94 -17.16
CA LEU A 68 16.83 -7.01 -16.73
C LEU A 68 17.52 -8.28 -16.18
N ASP A 69 18.75 -8.57 -16.61
CA ASP A 69 19.45 -9.82 -16.29
C ASP A 69 19.85 -9.92 -14.80
N LYS A 70 20.19 -8.79 -14.18
CA LYS A 70 20.51 -8.76 -12.73
C LYS A 70 19.31 -8.73 -11.82
N VAL A 71 18.17 -8.30 -12.34
CA VAL A 71 16.93 -8.16 -11.55
C VAL A 71 16.10 -9.42 -11.58
N ALA A 72 16.11 -10.19 -12.67
CA ALA A 72 15.47 -11.51 -12.74
C ALA A 72 16.13 -12.50 -11.76
N GLU A 73 17.48 -12.51 -11.70
CA GLU A 73 18.23 -13.28 -10.71
C GLU A 73 17.97 -12.81 -9.26
N TYR A 74 17.65 -11.52 -9.11
CA TYR A 74 17.30 -10.93 -7.83
C TYR A 74 15.85 -11.19 -7.43
N ASP A 75 14.93 -11.42 -8.38
CA ASP A 75 13.51 -11.68 -8.14
C ASP A 75 13.28 -13.08 -7.58
N GLU A 76 13.98 -14.12 -8.07
CA GLU A 76 13.99 -15.45 -7.45
C GLU A 76 14.69 -15.45 -6.09
N ARG A 77 15.78 -14.69 -5.94
CA ARG A 77 16.45 -14.47 -4.67
C ARG A 77 15.65 -13.57 -3.72
N MET A 78 14.95 -12.54 -4.21
CA MET A 78 14.10 -11.70 -3.35
C MET A 78 12.83 -12.40 -2.89
N ALA A 79 12.26 -13.32 -3.65
CA ALA A 79 11.26 -14.23 -3.11
C ALA A 79 11.88 -15.14 -2.03
N ALA A 80 13.10 -15.63 -2.24
CA ALA A 80 13.87 -16.41 -1.24
C ALA A 80 14.44 -15.51 -0.13
N GLU A 81 14.88 -14.28 -0.39
CA GLU A 81 15.44 -13.34 0.59
C GLU A 81 14.38 -12.49 1.30
N PHE A 82 13.20 -12.33 0.76
CA PHE A 82 12.03 -11.96 1.56
C PHE A 82 11.68 -13.09 2.55
N MET A 83 12.12 -14.30 2.24
CA MET A 83 12.15 -15.45 3.13
C MET A 83 13.42 -15.52 3.99
N ALA A 84 14.50 -14.90 3.58
CA ALA A 84 15.81 -14.90 4.23
C ALA A 84 16.32 -13.47 4.50
N PHE A 85 15.51 -12.61 5.12
CA PHE A 85 15.96 -11.31 5.62
C PHE A 85 16.89 -11.52 6.82
N LEU A 86 18.13 -11.98 6.52
CA LEU A 86 19.23 -12.06 7.47
C LEU A 86 20.25 -10.95 7.20
N PRO A 87 20.78 -10.30 8.27
CA PRO A 87 21.41 -8.98 8.17
C PRO A 87 22.90 -8.97 7.83
N ASP A 88 23.48 -9.87 7.07
CA ASP A 88 24.92 -9.86 6.89
C ASP A 88 25.43 -10.16 5.47
N ARG A 89 25.33 -9.16 4.55
CA ARG A 89 26.31 -8.96 3.48
C ARG A 89 26.22 -7.53 2.93
N VAL A 90 27.33 -6.83 2.94
CA VAL A 90 27.47 -5.39 2.62
C VAL A 90 27.02 -5.02 1.19
N ASP A 91 27.12 -5.91 0.22
CA ASP A 91 26.71 -5.65 -1.18
C ASP A 91 25.20 -5.70 -1.41
N SER A 92 24.46 -6.48 -0.61
CA SER A 92 22.99 -6.59 -0.71
C SER A 92 22.27 -5.33 -0.25
N ARG A 93 22.85 -4.55 0.66
CA ARG A 93 22.23 -3.33 1.21
C ARG A 93 22.12 -2.22 0.17
N THR A 94 23.18 -1.96 -0.56
CA THR A 94 23.23 -0.89 -1.59
C THR A 94 22.27 -1.18 -2.74
N LEU A 95 22.16 -2.44 -3.15
CA LEU A 95 21.25 -2.86 -4.20
C LEU A 95 19.79 -2.80 -3.73
N SER A 96 19.51 -3.24 -2.49
CA SER A 96 18.17 -3.12 -1.86
C SER A 96 17.72 -1.66 -1.74
N ASP A 97 18.62 -0.74 -1.40
CA ASP A 97 18.31 0.69 -1.28
C ASP A 97 18.05 1.34 -2.65
N LYS A 98 18.81 0.98 -3.68
CA LYS A 98 18.56 1.41 -5.07
C LYS A 98 17.22 0.90 -5.57
N LEU A 99 16.92 -0.37 -5.37
CA LEU A 99 15.66 -0.98 -5.76
C LEU A 99 14.48 -0.32 -5.03
N PHE A 100 14.60 -0.08 -3.72
CA PHE A 100 13.57 0.62 -2.96
C PHE A 100 13.34 2.04 -3.49
N LYS A 101 14.41 2.77 -3.85
CA LYS A 101 14.30 4.11 -4.45
C LYS A 101 13.56 4.06 -5.79
N SER A 102 13.91 3.12 -6.67
CA SER A 102 13.23 2.95 -7.97
C SER A 102 11.75 2.56 -7.79
N MET A 103 11.45 1.62 -6.89
CA MET A 103 10.06 1.26 -6.57
C MET A 103 9.27 2.43 -5.96
N SER A 104 9.90 3.24 -5.11
CA SER A 104 9.26 4.43 -4.52
C SER A 104 8.85 5.43 -5.60
N GLN A 105 9.70 5.64 -6.62
CA GLN A 105 9.36 6.49 -7.75
C GLN A 105 8.17 5.90 -8.54
N VAL A 106 8.21 4.61 -8.85
CA VAL A 106 7.09 3.93 -9.55
C VAL A 106 5.79 4.06 -8.76
N ILE A 107 5.81 3.90 -7.43
CA ILE A 107 4.62 4.07 -6.58
C ILE A 107 4.04 5.48 -6.69
N VAL A 108 4.88 6.50 -6.63
CA VAL A 108 4.46 7.90 -6.75
C VAL A 108 3.89 8.19 -8.15
N ASP A 109 4.56 7.71 -9.21
CA ASP A 109 4.11 7.91 -10.60
C ASP A 109 2.78 7.19 -10.88
N LEU A 110 2.59 5.98 -10.37
CA LEU A 110 1.32 5.26 -10.47
C LEU A 110 0.20 6.02 -9.76
N ALA A 111 0.46 6.49 -8.55
CA ALA A 111 -0.50 7.25 -7.76
C ALA A 111 -0.90 8.59 -8.41
N ALA A 112 -0.01 9.19 -9.18
CA ALA A 112 -0.28 10.44 -9.89
C ALA A 112 -1.06 10.24 -11.19
N THR A 113 -1.07 9.03 -11.77
CA THR A 113 -1.57 8.80 -13.13
C THR A 113 -2.82 7.96 -13.22
N ARG A 114 -3.15 7.14 -12.21
CA ARG A 114 -4.29 6.24 -12.26
C ARG A 114 -4.76 5.76 -10.90
N SER A 115 -6.07 5.54 -10.78
CA SER A 115 -6.62 4.83 -9.62
C SER A 115 -6.12 3.38 -9.59
N CYS A 116 -5.61 2.94 -8.44
CA CYS A 116 -5.03 1.62 -8.30
C CYS A 116 -4.97 1.17 -6.84
N ILE A 117 -4.67 -0.10 -6.64
CA ILE A 117 -4.37 -0.70 -5.35
C ILE A 117 -2.87 -1.00 -5.31
N ILE A 118 -2.17 -0.60 -4.26
CA ILE A 118 -0.75 -0.85 -4.08
C ILE A 118 -0.53 -1.65 -2.80
N GLU A 119 0.08 -2.83 -2.91
CA GLU A 119 0.28 -3.73 -1.79
C GLU A 119 1.69 -3.64 -1.21
N GLY A 120 1.79 -3.12 0.02
CA GLY A 120 3.03 -3.08 0.79
C GLY A 120 4.06 -2.04 0.31
N ARG A 121 5.34 -2.37 0.49
CA ARG A 121 6.49 -1.52 0.10
C ARG A 121 6.48 -0.12 0.67
N LEU A 122 5.89 0.04 1.86
CA LEU A 122 5.80 1.33 2.54
C LEU A 122 5.01 2.38 1.70
N SER A 123 4.14 1.92 0.79
CA SER A 123 3.34 2.78 -0.07
C SER A 123 2.43 3.72 0.72
N ASP A 124 1.91 3.27 1.86
CA ASP A 124 1.13 4.07 2.80
C ASP A 124 1.91 5.27 3.35
N TYR A 125 3.21 5.10 3.65
CA TYR A 125 4.09 6.19 4.07
C TYR A 125 4.47 7.11 2.91
N LEU A 126 4.79 6.53 1.75
CA LEU A 126 5.15 7.30 0.55
C LEU A 126 4.01 8.23 0.12
N LEU A 127 2.77 7.73 0.19
CA LEU A 127 1.56 8.45 -0.23
C LEU A 127 0.82 9.16 0.91
N ARG A 128 1.37 9.21 2.12
CA ARG A 128 0.71 9.76 3.32
C ARG A 128 0.20 11.19 3.20
N ASN A 129 0.75 11.97 2.29
CA ASN A 129 0.35 13.35 2.01
C ASN A 129 -0.50 13.47 0.74
N SER A 130 -0.80 12.38 0.05
CA SER A 130 -1.67 12.39 -1.12
C SER A 130 -3.13 12.57 -0.67
N PRO A 131 -3.86 13.54 -1.23
CA PRO A 131 -5.21 13.87 -0.75
C PRO A 131 -6.25 12.78 -1.05
N ASN A 132 -6.02 11.99 -2.10
CA ASN A 132 -6.93 10.93 -2.55
C ASN A 132 -6.39 9.52 -2.26
N HIS A 133 -5.62 9.40 -1.19
CA HIS A 133 -5.08 8.14 -0.70
C HIS A 133 -5.98 7.55 0.40
N ILE A 134 -6.20 6.24 0.33
CA ILE A 134 -6.88 5.45 1.36
C ILE A 134 -5.88 4.41 1.89
N ALA A 135 -5.44 4.58 3.11
CA ALA A 135 -4.47 3.70 3.75
C ALA A 135 -5.18 2.60 4.56
N VAL A 136 -5.00 1.35 4.15
CA VAL A 136 -5.65 0.18 4.77
C VAL A 136 -4.62 -0.72 5.44
N LEU A 137 -4.94 -1.23 6.63
CA LEU A 137 -4.26 -2.35 7.26
C LEU A 137 -5.20 -3.56 7.33
N VAL A 138 -4.80 -4.67 6.73
CA VAL A 138 -5.46 -5.97 6.90
C VAL A 138 -4.77 -6.74 8.01
N THR A 139 -5.51 -7.05 9.07
CA THR A 139 -5.00 -7.77 10.24
C THR A 139 -5.81 -9.02 10.56
N ALA A 140 -5.27 -9.91 11.39
CA ALA A 140 -5.97 -11.01 12.02
C ALA A 140 -5.23 -11.42 13.32
N PRO A 141 -5.92 -12.04 14.31
CA PRO A 141 -5.28 -12.59 15.49
C PRO A 141 -4.14 -13.55 15.14
N PHE A 142 -3.11 -13.58 15.98
CA PHE A 142 -1.89 -14.36 15.72
C PHE A 142 -2.20 -15.84 15.42
N ASP A 143 -3.02 -16.49 16.23
CA ASP A 143 -3.34 -17.90 16.06
C ASP A 143 -4.07 -18.19 14.73
N GLU A 144 -4.97 -17.31 14.31
CA GLU A 144 -5.65 -17.40 13.01
C GLU A 144 -4.64 -17.30 11.85
N ARG A 145 -3.69 -16.37 11.94
CA ARG A 145 -2.62 -16.21 10.96
C ARG A 145 -1.74 -17.45 10.88
N VAL A 146 -1.43 -18.07 12.04
CA VAL A 146 -0.68 -19.32 12.10
C VAL A 146 -1.43 -20.45 11.42
N GLU A 147 -2.73 -20.61 11.68
CA GLU A 147 -3.54 -21.65 11.04
C GLU A 147 -3.61 -21.49 9.52
N ILE A 148 -3.76 -20.27 9.02
CA ILE A 148 -3.76 -19.98 7.58
C ILE A 148 -2.41 -20.33 6.95
N VAL A 149 -1.32 -19.89 7.57
CA VAL A 149 0.04 -20.10 7.05
C VAL A 149 0.41 -21.58 7.06
N ARG A 150 0.13 -22.30 8.15
CA ARG A 150 0.43 -23.73 8.24
C ARG A 150 -0.36 -24.55 7.23
N ALA A 151 -1.64 -24.27 7.05
CA ALA A 151 -2.47 -24.94 6.05
C ALA A 151 -1.95 -24.69 4.62
N LYS A 152 -1.60 -23.44 4.30
CA LYS A 152 -1.10 -23.05 2.97
C LYS A 152 0.29 -23.63 2.65
N ARG A 153 1.13 -23.85 3.67
CA ARG A 153 2.53 -24.29 3.52
C ARG A 153 2.79 -25.75 3.91
N GLY A 154 1.78 -26.47 4.40
CA GLY A 154 1.96 -27.84 4.89
C GLY A 154 2.84 -27.95 6.15
N LEU A 155 2.80 -26.94 7.02
CA LEU A 155 3.65 -26.86 8.22
C LEU A 155 2.91 -27.38 9.46
N ASP A 156 3.68 -27.87 10.43
CA ASP A 156 3.17 -28.07 11.78
C ASP A 156 2.91 -26.71 12.49
N LYS A 157 2.23 -26.75 13.64
CA LYS A 157 1.85 -25.52 14.39
C LYS A 157 3.07 -24.72 14.85
N ARG A 158 4.14 -25.39 15.28
CA ARG A 158 5.35 -24.75 15.80
C ARG A 158 6.11 -24.04 14.66
N ALA A 159 6.30 -24.72 13.53
CA ALA A 159 6.94 -24.16 12.34
C ALA A 159 6.12 -22.99 11.75
N GLY A 160 4.78 -23.15 11.69
CA GLY A 160 3.89 -22.08 11.26
C GLY A 160 3.96 -20.84 12.15
N ALA A 161 3.93 -21.02 13.47
CA ALA A 161 4.06 -19.93 14.43
C ALA A 161 5.43 -19.22 14.34
N LYS A 162 6.51 -19.98 14.14
CA LYS A 162 7.85 -19.43 13.94
C LYS A 162 7.87 -18.58 12.66
N LEU A 163 7.41 -19.12 11.54
CA LEU A 163 7.38 -18.41 10.26
C LEU A 163 6.56 -17.11 10.32
N VAL A 164 5.38 -17.15 10.96
CA VAL A 164 4.54 -15.93 11.13
C VAL A 164 5.30 -14.84 11.89
N ARG A 165 6.01 -15.17 12.98
CA ARG A 165 6.78 -14.19 13.75
C ARG A 165 7.94 -13.61 12.96
N GLU A 166 8.71 -14.46 12.28
CA GLU A 166 9.88 -14.04 11.50
C GLU A 166 9.47 -13.11 10.35
N MET A 167 8.44 -13.48 9.60
CA MET A 167 7.96 -12.68 8.49
C MET A 167 7.30 -11.37 8.93
N GLN A 168 6.59 -11.38 10.07
CA GLN A 168 6.02 -10.16 10.64
C GLN A 168 7.14 -9.21 11.08
N HIS A 169 8.15 -9.73 11.79
CA HIS A 169 9.30 -8.95 12.21
C HIS A 169 10.08 -8.36 11.01
N ALA A 170 10.26 -9.14 9.93
CA ALA A 170 10.89 -8.66 8.72
C ALA A 170 10.13 -7.47 8.09
N ARG A 171 8.80 -7.51 8.07
CA ARG A 171 7.95 -6.39 7.61
C ARG A 171 8.12 -5.14 8.49
N GLU A 172 8.10 -5.32 9.80
CA GLU A 172 8.29 -4.21 10.74
C GLU A 172 9.70 -3.59 10.64
N ALA A 173 10.72 -4.43 10.45
CA ALA A 173 12.10 -3.99 10.22
C ALA A 173 12.22 -3.20 8.90
N PHE A 174 11.51 -3.62 7.84
CA PHE A 174 11.45 -2.90 6.57
C PHE A 174 10.84 -1.50 6.76
N TYR A 175 9.70 -1.41 7.46
CA TYR A 175 9.07 -0.13 7.80
C TYR A 175 10.02 0.78 8.59
N LYS A 176 10.63 0.24 9.64
CA LYS A 176 11.60 0.96 10.48
C LYS A 176 12.78 1.48 9.66
N ARG A 177 13.36 0.63 8.79
CA ARG A 177 14.52 0.99 7.97
C ARG A 177 14.22 2.16 7.03
N TYR A 178 13.21 2.02 6.20
CA TYR A 178 12.96 2.94 5.09
C TYR A 178 12.13 4.17 5.47
N SER A 179 11.54 4.20 6.66
CA SER A 179 10.96 5.42 7.25
C SER A 179 11.89 6.13 8.23
N ALA A 180 13.14 5.68 8.37
CA ALA A 180 14.07 6.13 9.42
C ALA A 180 13.45 6.04 10.83
N GLY A 181 12.66 5.01 11.10
CA GLY A 181 11.96 4.78 12.36
C GLY A 181 10.76 5.67 12.63
N LYS A 182 10.36 6.51 11.67
CA LYS A 182 9.29 7.51 11.83
C LYS A 182 7.88 6.96 11.55
N TRP A 183 7.76 5.71 11.06
CA TRP A 183 6.50 5.14 10.65
C TRP A 183 6.39 3.66 10.99
N LYS A 184 5.30 3.26 11.61
CA LYS A 184 4.95 1.87 11.90
C LYS A 184 3.87 1.41 10.92
N MET A 185 3.72 0.11 10.75
CA MET A 185 2.66 -0.47 9.91
C MET A 185 1.24 -0.04 10.32
N THR A 186 1.05 0.32 11.59
CA THR A 186 -0.22 0.77 12.15
C THR A 186 -0.48 2.26 12.01
N ASP A 187 0.55 3.06 11.69
CA ASP A 187 0.44 4.51 11.66
C ASP A 187 -0.31 4.99 10.40
N GLY A 188 -1.08 6.07 10.54
CA GLY A 188 -1.76 6.75 9.43
C GLY A 188 -2.69 5.87 8.61
N LYS A 189 -3.38 4.93 9.25
CA LYS A 189 -4.38 4.10 8.57
C LYS A 189 -5.76 4.73 8.66
N ASP A 190 -6.41 4.84 7.50
CA ASP A 190 -7.82 5.24 7.42
C ASP A 190 -8.73 4.08 7.81
N LEU A 191 -8.31 2.84 7.49
CA LEU A 191 -9.05 1.63 7.80
C LEU A 191 -8.14 0.54 8.37
N VAL A 192 -8.60 -0.11 9.44
CA VAL A 192 -8.02 -1.35 9.97
C VAL A 192 -9.09 -2.42 9.93
N VAL A 193 -8.95 -3.42 9.05
CA VAL A 193 -9.93 -4.49 8.86
C VAL A 193 -9.43 -5.81 9.44
N ASN A 194 -10.24 -6.43 10.28
CA ASN A 194 -9.94 -7.73 10.89
C ASN A 194 -10.51 -8.86 10.04
N ARG A 195 -9.62 -9.54 9.29
CA ARG A 195 -10.00 -10.65 8.40
C ARG A 195 -10.65 -11.82 9.12
N ALA A 196 -10.25 -12.11 10.35
CA ALA A 196 -10.84 -13.21 11.12
C ALA A 196 -12.30 -12.96 11.51
N LYS A 197 -12.71 -11.69 11.63
CA LYS A 197 -14.07 -11.28 11.97
C LYS A 197 -14.96 -11.06 10.76
N LEU A 198 -14.40 -10.44 9.72
CA LEU A 198 -15.18 -10.03 8.54
C LEU A 198 -15.12 -11.06 7.40
N GLY A 199 -14.19 -12.03 7.46
CA GLY A 199 -13.88 -12.84 6.29
C GLY A 199 -13.19 -12.02 5.19
N ARG A 200 -12.83 -12.66 4.07
CA ARG A 200 -12.22 -11.95 2.94
C ARG A 200 -13.22 -11.00 2.29
N GLN A 201 -14.44 -11.49 2.02
CA GLN A 201 -15.48 -10.70 1.34
C GLN A 201 -15.87 -9.48 2.17
N GLY A 202 -16.12 -9.62 3.47
CA GLY A 202 -16.46 -8.48 4.32
C GLY A 202 -15.34 -7.42 4.40
N CYS A 203 -14.06 -7.84 4.34
CA CYS A 203 -12.96 -6.89 4.22
C CYS A 203 -13.01 -6.15 2.87
N VAL A 204 -13.27 -6.84 1.77
CA VAL A 204 -13.44 -6.23 0.43
C VAL A 204 -14.59 -5.23 0.44
N ASP A 205 -15.75 -5.61 0.98
CA ASP A 205 -16.95 -4.76 1.00
C ASP A 205 -16.70 -3.43 1.75
N VAL A 206 -16.05 -3.50 2.91
CA VAL A 206 -15.71 -2.31 3.71
C VAL A 206 -14.73 -1.40 2.98
N ILE A 207 -13.68 -1.97 2.38
CA ILE A 207 -12.67 -1.18 1.66
C ILE A 207 -13.30 -0.58 0.38
N ALA A 208 -14.10 -1.35 -0.34
CA ALA A 208 -14.79 -0.88 -1.53
C ALA A 208 -15.80 0.25 -1.22
N ALA A 209 -16.49 0.15 -0.08
CA ALA A 209 -17.38 1.22 0.37
C ALA A 209 -16.62 2.53 0.62
N ALA A 210 -15.46 2.47 1.28
CA ALA A 210 -14.60 3.64 1.51
C ALA A 210 -14.11 4.25 0.19
N TYR A 211 -13.72 3.42 -0.78
CA TYR A 211 -13.30 3.88 -2.10
C TYR A 211 -14.44 4.58 -2.85
N ARG A 212 -15.63 3.98 -2.88
CA ARG A 212 -16.82 4.57 -3.52
C ARG A 212 -17.24 5.87 -2.85
N PHE A 213 -17.17 5.93 -1.52
CA PHE A 213 -17.42 7.16 -0.78
C PHE A 213 -16.43 8.27 -1.20
N LYS A 214 -15.15 7.94 -1.32
CA LYS A 214 -14.12 8.89 -1.75
C LYS A 214 -14.37 9.42 -3.16
N LEU A 215 -14.79 8.55 -4.09
CA LEU A 215 -15.16 8.97 -5.44
C LEU A 215 -16.37 9.93 -5.42
N SER A 216 -17.42 9.60 -4.65
CA SER A 216 -18.62 10.47 -4.57
C SER A 216 -18.30 11.84 -3.94
N GLU A 217 -17.38 11.90 -2.98
CA GLU A 217 -16.88 13.15 -2.41
C GLU A 217 -16.18 14.01 -3.48
N LEU A 218 -15.34 13.39 -4.32
CA LEU A 218 -14.65 14.09 -5.40
C LEU A 218 -15.59 14.59 -6.50
N ASP A 219 -16.59 13.81 -6.86
CA ASP A 219 -17.61 14.21 -7.84
C ASP A 219 -18.42 15.42 -7.34
N GLN A 220 -18.75 15.45 -6.05
CA GLN A 220 -19.42 16.60 -5.44
C GLN A 220 -18.53 17.85 -5.50
N VAL A 221 -17.26 17.72 -5.11
CA VAL A 221 -16.29 18.84 -5.16
C VAL A 221 -16.13 19.35 -6.60
N LYS A 222 -16.11 18.46 -7.58
CA LYS A 222 -16.04 18.81 -9.02
C LYS A 222 -17.23 19.66 -9.44
N THR A 223 -18.43 19.23 -9.09
CA THR A 223 -19.67 19.96 -9.37
C THR A 223 -19.64 21.36 -8.74
N ASP A 224 -19.20 21.46 -7.48
CA ASP A 224 -19.13 22.75 -6.78
C ASP A 224 -18.09 23.71 -7.41
N VAL A 225 -16.96 23.16 -7.90
CA VAL A 225 -15.92 23.93 -8.60
C VAL A 225 -16.44 24.45 -9.95
N GLU A 226 -17.12 23.61 -10.73
CA GLU A 226 -17.69 23.99 -12.01
C GLU A 226 -18.73 25.11 -11.85
N GLN A 227 -19.63 24.98 -10.88
CA GLN A 227 -20.65 26.03 -10.60
C GLN A 227 -20.05 27.38 -10.18
N ARG A 228 -18.86 27.38 -9.51
CA ARG A 228 -18.17 28.62 -9.15
C ARG A 228 -17.48 29.31 -10.34
N LYS A 229 -17.12 28.57 -11.38
CA LYS A 229 -16.51 29.13 -12.61
C LYS A 229 -17.54 29.80 -13.52
N ASP A 230 -18.80 29.40 -13.40
CA ASP A 230 -19.91 29.93 -14.20
C ASP A 230 -20.55 31.20 -13.56
N GLN A 231 -20.09 31.63 -12.39
CA GLN A 231 -20.53 32.85 -11.67
C GLN A 231 -19.50 33.97 -11.76
#